data_2af190193f1a4619df6d8b73c5dd37b5
#
_entry.id   2af190193f1a4619df6d8b73c5dd37b5
#
_cell.length_a   1.000
_cell.length_b   1.000
_cell.length_c   1.000
_cell.angle_alpha   90.00
_cell.angle_beta   90.00
_cell.angle_gamma   90.00
#
_symmetry.space_group_name_H-M   'P 1'
#
loop_
_entity.id
_entity.type
_entity.pdbx_description
1 polymer ?
#
loop_
_entity_poly.entity_id
_entity_poly.type
_entity_poly.pdbx_seq_one_letter_code
_entity_poly.pdbx_strand_id
1 'polypeptide(L)'
;MHIIRRYRVVFIATVLAASSSSPQSQMKFCELMQDSAKYNGQLVKVRATWVYGYEWSYLQCLGCEGRVWFDTSELDDEKYEKTLKHLPKDDGIVNIDVEGIFHAGGGFGHLNGYKYKLTAHTVANPAVISKGLKARETELEIERKFACGGANPR
;
A
#
# COMPACT_ATOMS: atom_id res chain seq x y z
N MET A 1 -11.59 -10.32 -75.17
CA MET A 1 -12.39 -9.65 -74.16
C MET A 1 -11.77 -9.96 -72.81
N HIS A 2 -10.83 -9.10 -72.33
CA HIS A 2 -10.05 -9.32 -71.09
C HIS A 2 -10.67 -8.50 -69.96
N ILE A 3 -11.19 -9.17 -68.94
CA ILE A 3 -11.75 -8.55 -67.73
C ILE A 3 -10.61 -8.42 -66.71
N ILE A 4 -10.15 -7.18 -66.48
CA ILE A 4 -9.15 -6.87 -65.47
C ILE A 4 -9.87 -6.66 -64.13
N ARG A 5 -9.72 -7.61 -63.24
CA ARG A 5 -10.25 -7.56 -61.85
C ARG A 5 -9.32 -6.73 -60.97
N ARG A 6 -9.73 -5.50 -60.63
CA ARG A 6 -8.99 -4.61 -59.70
C ARG A 6 -9.24 -5.05 -58.27
N TYR A 7 -8.20 -5.58 -57.60
CA TYR A 7 -8.22 -5.82 -56.15
C TYR A 7 -7.91 -4.50 -55.42
N ARG A 8 -8.87 -4.04 -54.58
CA ARG A 8 -8.66 -2.94 -53.64
C ARG A 8 -8.03 -3.55 -52.39
N VAL A 9 -6.78 -3.21 -52.12
CA VAL A 9 -6.09 -3.53 -50.86
C VAL A 9 -6.53 -2.52 -49.81
N VAL A 10 -7.28 -2.97 -48.81
CA VAL A 10 -7.69 -2.15 -47.67
C VAL A 10 -6.58 -2.28 -46.63
N PHE A 11 -5.82 -1.19 -46.41
CA PHE A 11 -4.86 -1.10 -45.29
C PHE A 11 -5.63 -0.81 -44.02
N ILE A 12 -5.72 -1.79 -43.10
CA ILE A 12 -6.20 -1.56 -41.74
C ILE A 12 -5.03 -1.09 -40.92
N ALA A 13 -4.98 0.20 -40.60
CA ALA A 13 -4.00 0.78 -39.68
C ALA A 13 -4.41 0.40 -38.26
N THR A 14 -3.68 -0.55 -37.66
CA THR A 14 -3.83 -0.90 -36.25
C THR A 14 -3.14 0.17 -35.39
N VAL A 15 -3.93 1.02 -34.74
CA VAL A 15 -3.43 2.00 -33.76
C VAL A 15 -3.14 1.26 -32.47
N LEU A 16 -1.87 0.99 -32.20
CA LEU A 16 -1.40 0.52 -30.89
C LEU A 16 -1.47 1.70 -29.90
N ALA A 17 -2.51 1.73 -29.08
CA ALA A 17 -2.57 2.62 -27.93
C ALA A 17 -1.53 2.19 -26.89
N ALA A 18 -0.39 2.84 -26.84
CA ALA A 18 0.59 2.70 -25.79
C ALA A 18 0.00 3.27 -24.50
N SER A 19 -0.42 2.40 -23.58
CA SER A 19 -0.82 2.77 -22.23
C SER A 19 0.41 3.26 -21.48
N SER A 20 0.63 4.56 -21.45
CA SER A 20 1.65 5.20 -20.61
C SER A 20 1.19 5.12 -19.16
N SER A 21 1.68 4.13 -18.43
CA SER A 21 1.59 4.08 -16.96
C SER A 21 2.46 5.19 -16.39
N SER A 22 1.85 6.32 -16.05
CA SER A 22 2.52 7.35 -15.26
C SER A 22 2.93 6.75 -13.92
N PRO A 23 4.14 7.03 -13.41
CA PRO A 23 4.52 6.59 -12.07
C PRO A 23 3.53 7.19 -11.06
N GLN A 24 2.82 6.33 -10.35
CA GLN A 24 1.85 6.76 -9.35
C GLN A 24 2.61 7.48 -8.23
N SER A 25 2.32 8.76 -8.03
CA SER A 25 2.94 9.52 -6.96
C SER A 25 2.51 8.98 -5.60
N GLN A 26 3.44 8.93 -4.65
CA GLN A 26 3.14 8.53 -3.27
C GLN A 26 2.16 9.53 -2.65
N MET A 27 1.00 9.03 -2.21
CA MET A 27 0.00 9.86 -1.55
C MET A 27 0.23 9.91 -0.03
N LYS A 28 -0.32 10.92 0.63
CA LYS A 28 -0.30 11.00 2.08
C LYS A 28 -1.33 10.04 2.68
N PHE A 29 -0.97 9.33 3.74
CA PHE A 29 -1.88 8.40 4.41
C PHE A 29 -3.16 9.12 4.92
N CYS A 30 -3.05 10.35 5.44
CA CYS A 30 -4.22 11.13 5.86
C CYS A 30 -5.18 11.44 4.69
N GLU A 31 -4.66 11.71 3.50
CA GLU A 31 -5.47 11.93 2.30
C GLU A 31 -6.26 10.66 1.93
N LEU A 32 -5.60 9.48 1.97
CA LEU A 32 -6.25 8.20 1.79
C LEU A 32 -7.40 7.99 2.79
N MET A 33 -7.19 8.34 4.06
CA MET A 33 -8.20 8.14 5.10
C MET A 33 -9.36 9.13 5.01
N GLN A 34 -9.10 10.40 4.65
CA GLN A 34 -10.13 11.42 4.48
C GLN A 34 -11.10 11.09 3.33
N ASP A 35 -10.57 10.59 2.22
CA ASP A 35 -11.34 10.27 1.02
C ASP A 35 -11.43 8.76 0.76
N SER A 36 -11.49 7.94 1.81
CA SER A 36 -11.38 6.49 1.74
C SER A 36 -12.35 5.82 0.75
N ALA A 37 -13.57 6.34 0.61
CA ALA A 37 -14.55 5.83 -0.34
C ALA A 37 -14.10 6.00 -1.80
N LYS A 38 -13.40 7.10 -2.12
CA LYS A 38 -12.85 7.38 -3.45
C LYS A 38 -11.79 6.36 -3.86
N TYR A 39 -10.99 5.91 -2.91
CA TYR A 39 -9.87 5.00 -3.18
C TYR A 39 -10.24 3.52 -3.04
N ASN A 40 -11.50 3.21 -2.72
CA ASN A 40 -11.96 1.81 -2.59
C ASN A 40 -11.74 1.01 -3.89
N GLY A 41 -11.05 -0.12 -3.80
CA GLY A 41 -10.70 -0.97 -4.93
C GLY A 41 -9.56 -0.43 -5.80
N GLN A 42 -8.89 0.67 -5.41
CA GLN A 42 -7.81 1.26 -6.20
C GLN A 42 -6.44 0.83 -5.70
N LEU A 43 -5.49 0.77 -6.63
CA LEU A 43 -4.07 0.68 -6.32
C LEU A 43 -3.63 2.00 -5.70
N VAL A 44 -3.05 1.95 -4.51
CA VAL A 44 -2.52 3.12 -3.80
C VAL A 44 -1.07 2.91 -3.39
N LYS A 45 -0.32 4.01 -3.26
CA LYS A 45 1.04 3.99 -2.74
C LYS A 45 1.16 4.99 -1.61
N VAL A 46 1.44 4.50 -0.41
CA VAL A 46 1.49 5.29 0.82
C VAL A 46 2.72 4.97 1.65
N ARG A 47 3.19 5.96 2.42
CA ARG A 47 4.09 5.73 3.55
C ARG A 47 3.26 5.70 4.81
N ALA A 48 3.46 4.66 5.64
CA ALA A 48 2.71 4.45 6.86
C ALA A 48 3.56 3.80 7.94
N THR A 49 3.05 3.83 9.16
CA THR A 49 3.58 3.07 10.28
C THR A 49 2.83 1.74 10.36
N TRP A 50 3.53 0.65 10.16
CA TRP A 50 3.02 -0.69 10.35
C TRP A 50 3.23 -1.11 11.80
N VAL A 51 2.14 -1.46 12.47
CA VAL A 51 2.12 -2.03 13.81
C VAL A 51 1.63 -3.46 13.68
N TYR A 52 2.42 -4.41 14.13
CA TYR A 52 2.09 -5.82 14.03
C TYR A 52 2.44 -6.61 15.30
N GLY A 53 1.77 -7.72 15.46
CA GLY A 53 1.93 -8.68 16.54
C GLY A 53 1.16 -9.96 16.22
N TYR A 54 0.95 -10.81 17.23
CA TYR A 54 0.35 -12.12 17.04
C TYR A 54 -1.06 -12.09 16.42
N GLU A 55 -1.90 -11.12 16.81
CA GLU A 55 -3.31 -11.05 16.38
C GLU A 55 -3.64 -9.77 15.61
N TRP A 56 -2.68 -8.90 15.39
CA TRP A 56 -2.90 -7.62 14.72
C TRP A 56 -1.80 -7.29 13.71
N SER A 57 -2.23 -6.74 12.62
CA SER A 57 -1.37 -6.21 11.57
C SER A 57 -2.08 -5.03 10.94
N TYR A 58 -1.67 -3.80 11.24
CA TYR A 58 -2.33 -2.63 10.71
C TYR A 58 -1.38 -1.49 10.39
N LEU A 59 -1.80 -0.67 9.43
CA LEU A 59 -1.16 0.58 9.09
C LEU A 59 -1.88 1.73 9.78
N GLN A 60 -1.10 2.66 10.27
CA GLN A 60 -1.59 3.93 10.81
C GLN A 60 -0.64 5.05 10.45
N CYS A 61 -1.08 6.29 10.64
CA CYS A 61 -0.22 7.46 10.62
C CYS A 61 -0.62 8.42 11.71
N LEU A 62 0.37 8.98 12.33
CA LEU A 62 0.17 9.96 13.36
C LEU A 62 -0.56 11.19 12.85
N GLY A 63 -1.56 11.65 13.60
CA GLY A 63 -2.40 12.79 13.22
C GLY A 63 -3.44 12.48 12.15
N CYS A 64 -3.54 11.22 11.70
CA CYS A 64 -4.62 10.76 10.84
C CYS A 64 -5.54 9.83 11.62
N GLU A 65 -6.84 10.05 11.55
CA GLU A 65 -7.80 9.14 12.15
C GLU A 65 -7.89 7.84 11.34
N GLY A 66 -7.99 6.71 12.07
CA GLY A 66 -8.25 5.38 11.50
C GLY A 66 -7.02 4.50 11.36
N ARG A 67 -7.32 3.20 11.35
CA ARG A 67 -6.37 2.10 11.15
C ARG A 67 -6.79 1.28 9.95
N VAL A 68 -5.83 0.83 9.17
CA VAL A 68 -6.04 0.03 7.97
C VAL A 68 -5.46 -1.36 8.23
N TRP A 69 -6.28 -2.41 8.20
CA TRP A 69 -5.77 -3.79 8.26
C TRP A 69 -4.74 -3.99 7.16
N PHE A 70 -3.56 -4.46 7.53
CA PHE A 70 -2.48 -4.67 6.58
C PHE A 70 -2.38 -6.17 6.26
N ASP A 71 -2.72 -6.49 5.02
CA ASP A 71 -2.77 -7.83 4.49
C ASP A 71 -1.57 -8.06 3.56
N THR A 72 -0.70 -9.00 3.94
CA THR A 72 0.53 -9.32 3.21
C THR A 72 0.42 -10.60 2.39
N SER A 73 -0.78 -11.19 2.28
CA SER A 73 -1.00 -12.50 1.64
C SER A 73 -0.71 -12.53 0.14
N GLU A 74 -0.67 -11.37 -0.53
CA GLU A 74 -0.35 -11.25 -1.95
C GLU A 74 1.08 -10.74 -2.21
N LEU A 75 1.90 -10.62 -1.18
CA LEU A 75 3.31 -10.29 -1.37
C LEU A 75 4.05 -11.48 -1.97
N ASP A 76 4.93 -11.18 -2.95
CA ASP A 76 5.87 -12.14 -3.47
C ASP A 76 6.85 -12.57 -2.35
N ASP A 77 6.89 -13.87 -2.03
CA ASP A 77 7.64 -14.43 -0.91
C ASP A 77 9.11 -14.04 -0.94
N GLU A 78 9.76 -14.07 -2.11
CA GLU A 78 11.17 -13.73 -2.24
C GLU A 78 11.43 -12.25 -1.93
N LYS A 79 10.58 -11.37 -2.43
CA LYS A 79 10.67 -9.93 -2.17
C LYS A 79 10.33 -9.60 -0.72
N TYR A 80 9.33 -10.29 -0.17
CA TYR A 80 8.93 -10.14 1.22
C TYR A 80 10.06 -10.52 2.16
N GLU A 81 10.60 -11.73 2.04
CA GLU A 81 11.70 -12.19 2.87
C GLU A 81 12.93 -11.28 2.77
N LYS A 82 13.31 -10.88 1.55
CA LYS A 82 14.46 -10.00 1.34
C LYS A 82 14.30 -8.64 2.02
N THR A 83 13.11 -8.06 1.95
CA THR A 83 12.83 -6.73 2.48
C THR A 83 12.62 -6.74 3.99
N LEU A 84 11.96 -7.79 4.52
CA LEU A 84 11.49 -7.84 5.90
C LEU A 84 12.29 -8.78 6.81
N LYS A 85 13.28 -9.51 6.29
CA LYS A 85 14.08 -10.49 7.07
C LYS A 85 14.78 -9.91 8.31
N HIS A 86 14.97 -8.60 8.36
CA HIS A 86 15.62 -7.91 9.48
C HIS A 86 14.63 -7.29 10.47
N LEU A 87 13.33 -7.41 10.19
CA LEU A 87 12.31 -6.91 11.09
C LEU A 87 12.16 -7.81 12.33
N PRO A 88 11.63 -7.28 13.42
CA PRO A 88 11.25 -8.08 14.59
C PRO A 88 10.30 -9.22 14.17
N LYS A 89 10.51 -10.45 14.70
CA LYS A 89 9.74 -11.63 14.30
C LYS A 89 8.36 -11.70 14.95
N ASP A 90 8.24 -11.25 16.19
CA ASP A 90 7.02 -11.45 16.97
C ASP A 90 6.10 -10.23 16.89
N ASP A 91 6.58 -9.09 17.34
CA ASP A 91 5.86 -7.82 17.30
C ASP A 91 6.80 -6.65 17.05
N GLY A 92 6.28 -5.60 16.44
CA GLY A 92 7.09 -4.45 16.08
C GLY A 92 6.28 -3.27 15.56
N ILE A 93 6.98 -2.14 15.52
CA ILE A 93 6.53 -0.91 14.88
C ILE A 93 7.57 -0.50 13.86
N VAL A 94 7.14 -0.35 12.62
CA VAL A 94 8.02 -0.13 11.47
C VAL A 94 7.41 0.91 10.54
N ASN A 95 8.17 1.91 10.14
CA ASN A 95 7.78 2.76 9.02
C ASN A 95 8.11 2.06 7.71
N ILE A 96 7.15 2.03 6.79
CA ILE A 96 7.27 1.36 5.48
C ILE A 96 6.61 2.17 4.37
N ASP A 97 7.10 2.00 3.16
CA ASP A 97 6.40 2.37 1.94
C ASP A 97 5.64 1.14 1.44
N VAL A 98 4.35 1.29 1.19
CA VAL A 98 3.46 0.21 0.74
C VAL A 98 2.77 0.62 -0.54
N GLU A 99 2.70 -0.32 -1.50
CA GLU A 99 1.83 -0.23 -2.67
C GLU A 99 0.92 -1.45 -2.71
N GLY A 100 -0.39 -1.24 -2.89
CA GLY A 100 -1.37 -2.32 -2.87
C GLY A 100 -2.80 -1.83 -3.09
N ILE A 101 -3.75 -2.76 -3.09
CA ILE A 101 -5.16 -2.45 -3.27
C ILE A 101 -5.79 -2.05 -1.93
N PHE A 102 -6.38 -0.86 -1.90
CA PHE A 102 -7.10 -0.36 -0.74
C PHE A 102 -8.59 -0.74 -0.80
N HIS A 103 -9.14 -1.16 0.32
CA HIS A 103 -10.55 -1.51 0.49
C HIS A 103 -11.16 -0.72 1.63
N ALA A 104 -12.35 -0.18 1.40
CA ALA A 104 -13.13 0.59 2.38
C ALA A 104 -14.54 0.00 2.57
N GLY A 105 -15.11 0.21 3.75
CA GLY A 105 -16.52 -0.11 4.03
C GLY A 105 -16.80 -1.58 4.36
N GLY A 106 -15.79 -2.33 4.81
CA GLY A 106 -15.94 -3.72 5.22
C GLY A 106 -15.65 -3.96 6.70
N GLY A 107 -15.73 -5.23 7.12
CA GLY A 107 -15.13 -5.77 8.32
C GLY A 107 -13.92 -6.58 7.91
N PHE A 108 -12.72 -6.13 8.26
CA PHE A 108 -11.47 -6.77 7.86
C PHE A 108 -10.64 -7.16 9.08
N GLY A 109 -9.68 -8.09 8.86
CA GLY A 109 -8.71 -8.49 9.86
C GLY A 109 -9.30 -9.28 11.03
N HIS A 110 -8.55 -9.30 12.14
CA HIS A 110 -8.94 -10.04 13.33
C HIS A 110 -10.31 -9.55 13.86
N LEU A 111 -11.25 -10.51 14.05
CA LEU A 111 -12.62 -10.29 14.50
C LEU A 111 -13.41 -9.24 13.68
N ASN A 112 -13.04 -9.00 12.43
CA ASN A 112 -13.63 -7.96 11.57
C ASN A 112 -13.55 -6.54 12.19
N GLY A 113 -12.52 -6.29 12.98
CA GLY A 113 -12.36 -5.06 13.76
C GLY A 113 -11.95 -3.82 12.96
N TYR A 114 -11.61 -3.97 11.68
CA TYR A 114 -11.10 -2.88 10.84
C TYR A 114 -12.08 -2.53 9.73
N LYS A 115 -12.35 -1.22 9.56
CA LYS A 115 -13.20 -0.71 8.47
C LYS A 115 -12.50 -0.64 7.11
N TYR A 116 -11.17 -0.72 7.13
CA TYR A 116 -10.30 -0.56 5.96
C TYR A 116 -9.29 -1.69 5.89
N LYS A 117 -8.90 -2.06 4.67
CA LYS A 117 -7.85 -3.04 4.40
C LYS A 117 -6.96 -2.52 3.27
N LEU A 118 -5.66 -2.80 3.36
CA LEU A 118 -4.72 -2.66 2.27
C LEU A 118 -4.05 -4.01 2.04
N THR A 119 -4.35 -4.62 0.89
CA THR A 119 -3.69 -5.84 0.43
C THR A 119 -2.42 -5.44 -0.31
N ALA A 120 -1.27 -5.75 0.27
CA ALA A 120 0.02 -5.29 -0.22
C ALA A 120 0.50 -6.10 -1.42
N HIS A 121 0.94 -5.42 -2.46
CA HIS A 121 1.68 -6.00 -3.58
C HIS A 121 3.18 -5.78 -3.43
N THR A 122 3.58 -4.64 -2.86
CA THR A 122 4.99 -4.33 -2.59
C THR A 122 5.17 -3.61 -1.27
N VAL A 123 6.30 -3.89 -0.62
CA VAL A 123 6.78 -3.21 0.59
C VAL A 123 8.22 -2.77 0.38
N ALA A 124 8.55 -1.54 0.74
CA ALA A 124 9.88 -0.98 0.58
C ALA A 124 10.28 -0.07 1.76
N ASN A 125 11.56 0.23 1.84
CA ASN A 125 12.15 1.20 2.78
C ASN A 125 11.74 0.99 4.25
N PRO A 126 11.82 -0.24 4.80
CA PRO A 126 11.46 -0.50 6.18
C PRO A 126 12.43 0.20 7.14
N ALA A 127 11.89 0.90 8.13
CA ALA A 127 12.65 1.53 9.20
C ALA A 127 12.04 1.13 10.55
N VAL A 128 12.76 0.29 11.29
CA VAL A 128 12.31 -0.20 12.60
C VAL A 128 12.31 0.94 13.62
N ILE A 129 11.16 1.17 14.25
CA ILE A 129 10.97 2.18 15.29
C ILE A 129 11.04 1.51 16.67
N SER A 130 10.36 0.38 16.85
CA SER A 130 10.38 -0.35 18.11
C SER A 130 10.28 -1.87 17.89
N LYS A 131 10.73 -2.65 18.90
CA LYS A 131 10.75 -4.12 18.89
C LYS A 131 10.13 -4.64 20.17
N GLY A 132 9.38 -5.74 20.05
CA GLY A 132 8.84 -6.49 21.16
C GLY A 132 7.79 -5.73 21.97
N LEU A 133 7.46 -6.23 23.15
CA LEU A 133 6.40 -5.70 24.03
C LEU A 133 6.49 -4.20 24.32
N LYS A 134 7.68 -3.62 24.26
CA LYS A 134 7.88 -2.16 24.33
C LYS A 134 7.27 -1.41 23.15
N ALA A 135 6.97 -2.09 22.06
CA ALA A 135 6.30 -1.47 20.92
C ALA A 135 4.97 -0.84 21.32
N ARG A 136 4.24 -1.47 22.23
CA ARG A 136 2.92 -1.01 22.68
C ARG A 136 3.00 0.23 23.59
N GLU A 137 3.99 0.31 24.47
CA GLU A 137 4.24 1.51 25.30
C GLU A 137 4.77 2.67 24.46
N THR A 138 5.57 2.33 23.45
CA THR A 138 6.20 3.29 22.55
C THR A 138 5.22 3.82 21.50
N GLU A 139 4.08 3.13 21.27
CA GLU A 139 3.04 3.59 20.32
C GLU A 139 2.58 5.03 20.64
N LEU A 140 2.37 5.34 21.92
CA LEU A 140 2.00 6.69 22.38
C LEU A 140 3.13 7.71 22.23
N GLU A 141 4.40 7.27 22.29
CA GLU A 141 5.57 8.14 22.18
C GLU A 141 5.95 8.38 20.71
N ILE A 142 5.75 7.38 19.87
CA ILE A 142 5.95 7.46 18.41
C ILE A 142 4.92 8.39 17.79
N GLU A 143 3.71 8.38 18.31
CA GLU A 143 2.68 9.32 17.94
C GLU A 143 3.15 10.78 17.96
N ARG A 144 4.14 11.10 18.71
CA ARG A 144 4.72 12.46 18.80
C ARG A 144 5.89 12.72 17.85
N LYS A 145 6.55 11.69 17.32
CA LYS A 145 7.86 11.85 16.63
C LYS A 145 7.85 11.61 15.12
N PHE A 146 6.89 10.90 14.59
CA PHE A 146 6.94 10.46 13.17
C PHE A 146 5.65 10.76 12.40
N ALA A 147 5.60 11.94 11.80
CA ALA A 147 4.56 12.24 10.82
C ALA A 147 4.78 11.42 9.53
N CYS A 148 3.84 10.55 9.18
CA CYS A 148 3.87 9.81 7.91
C CYS A 148 3.70 10.79 6.74
N GLY A 149 4.74 10.97 5.94
CA GLY A 149 4.72 11.81 4.74
C GLY A 149 5.03 13.28 4.97
N GLY A 150 5.52 13.67 6.13
CA GLY A 150 6.08 14.99 6.39
C GLY A 150 7.59 14.98 6.35
N ALA A 151 8.19 16.03 5.78
CA ALA A 151 9.62 16.26 5.81
C ALA A 151 10.16 16.14 7.25
N ASN A 152 11.29 15.45 7.36
CA ASN A 152 12.12 15.42 8.55
C ASN A 152 12.16 16.81 9.22
N PRO A 153 11.68 17.02 10.45
CA PRO A 153 11.92 18.27 11.12
C PRO A 153 13.43 18.39 11.32
N ARG A 154 14.01 19.39 10.68
CA ARG A 154 15.42 19.80 10.87
C ARG A 154 15.63 20.30 12.28
#